data_8ed0c9c4a3f1e6719b215b9719df8310
#
_entry.id   8ed0c9c4a3f1e6719b215b9719df8310
#
_cell.length_a   1.000
_cell.length_b   1.000
_cell.length_c   1.000
_cell.angle_alpha   90.00
_cell.angle_beta   90.00
_cell.angle_gamma   90.00
#
_symmetry.space_group_name_H-M   'P 1'
#
loop_
_entity.id
_entity.type
_entity.pdbx_description
1 polymer ?
#
loop_
_entity_poly.entity_id
_entity_poly.type
_entity_poly.pdbx_seq_one_letter_code
_entity_poly.pdbx_strand_id
1 'polypeptide(L)'
;MLHQAGAFFVTRAKSNLDARRIYSAPTDRATGIICDQTIALNGHYSQQHYPDHLRRIRLRDAESAKTLVFLSNQFALPATTICALYKARWQVELFFKWIKQHLRIKRFYGTSENAVKAQIWIAVSVYVLVAIVKKRLNLDASLYTLLQILSVTLFEKMLIRHAVTGTAYKSSDDAQCNQLNLFAF
;
A
#
# COMPACT_ATOMS: atom_id res chain seq x y z
N MET A 1 24.39 12.74 6.22
CA MET A 1 23.00 12.92 5.70
C MET A 1 22.84 12.09 4.41
N LEU A 2 21.59 11.78 3.96
CA LEU A 2 21.36 10.89 2.79
C LEU A 2 22.12 11.32 1.53
N HIS A 3 22.14 12.62 1.23
CA HIS A 3 22.87 13.14 0.07
C HIS A 3 24.39 12.91 0.15
N GLN A 4 24.99 13.11 1.32
CA GLN A 4 26.42 12.85 1.56
C GLN A 4 26.78 11.37 1.46
N ALA A 5 25.81 10.48 1.69
CA ALA A 5 25.96 9.03 1.52
C ALA A 5 25.73 8.57 0.07
N GLY A 6 25.58 9.48 -0.90
CA GLY A 6 25.29 9.14 -2.30
C GLY A 6 23.91 8.55 -2.53
N ALA A 7 23.02 8.62 -1.55
CA ALA A 7 21.67 8.08 -1.63
C ALA A 7 20.69 9.06 -2.28
N PHE A 8 19.79 8.51 -3.10
CA PHE A 8 18.71 9.28 -3.70
C PHE A 8 17.46 9.25 -2.82
N PHE A 9 16.69 10.32 -2.85
CA PHE A 9 15.43 10.40 -2.15
C PHE A 9 14.34 11.04 -3.01
N VAL A 10 13.09 10.69 -2.71
CA VAL A 10 11.89 11.37 -3.21
C VAL A 10 10.98 11.65 -2.02
N THR A 11 10.60 12.90 -1.85
CA THR A 11 9.71 13.31 -0.76
C THR A 11 8.65 14.28 -1.26
N ARG A 12 7.57 14.45 -0.50
CA ARG A 12 6.55 15.45 -0.78
C ARG A 12 6.98 16.80 -0.21
N ALA A 13 6.89 17.85 -1.02
CA ALA A 13 7.16 19.22 -0.55
C ALA A 13 6.07 19.67 0.42
N LYS A 14 6.48 20.41 1.44
CA LYS A 14 5.55 21.14 2.31
C LYS A 14 4.96 22.34 1.55
N SER A 15 3.76 22.80 1.94
CA SER A 15 3.09 23.93 1.31
C SER A 15 3.85 25.25 1.46
N ASN A 16 4.62 25.38 2.53
CA ASN A 16 5.42 26.56 2.87
C ASN A 16 6.89 26.45 2.41
N LEU A 17 7.17 25.63 1.39
CA LEU A 17 8.54 25.52 0.86
C LEU A 17 8.98 26.85 0.26
N ASP A 18 10.00 27.46 0.86
CA ASP A 18 10.68 28.65 0.35
C ASP A 18 11.88 28.25 -0.51
N ALA A 19 11.75 28.44 -1.81
CA ALA A 19 12.77 28.07 -2.78
C ALA A 19 12.66 28.89 -4.05
N ARG A 20 13.81 29.33 -4.57
CA ARG A 20 13.91 29.99 -5.86
C ARG A 20 14.09 28.98 -6.99
N ARG A 21 13.43 29.23 -8.11
CA ARG A 21 13.63 28.47 -9.33
C ARG A 21 14.93 28.89 -10.02
N ILE A 22 15.75 27.90 -10.39
CA ILE A 22 16.99 28.10 -11.16
C ILE A 22 16.74 27.77 -12.62
N TYR A 23 16.16 26.60 -12.89
CA TYR A 23 15.93 26.09 -14.25
C TYR A 23 14.57 25.41 -14.33
N SER A 24 13.98 25.40 -15.52
CA SER A 24 12.73 24.66 -15.80
C SER A 24 12.95 23.78 -17.02
N ALA A 25 12.86 22.47 -16.85
CA ALA A 25 12.93 21.53 -17.95
C ALA A 25 11.64 21.52 -18.76
N PRO A 26 11.67 21.22 -20.06
CA PRO A 26 10.47 21.01 -20.85
C PRO A 26 9.70 19.81 -20.31
N THR A 27 8.37 19.92 -20.25
CA THR A 27 7.49 18.89 -19.70
C THR A 27 6.36 18.57 -20.68
N ASP A 28 6.05 17.30 -20.80
CA ASP A 28 4.84 16.88 -21.53
C ASP A 28 3.64 16.86 -20.57
N ARG A 29 2.70 17.75 -20.81
CA ARG A 29 1.48 17.87 -20.01
C ARG A 29 0.54 16.68 -20.14
N ALA A 30 0.64 15.89 -21.22
CA ALA A 30 -0.14 14.67 -21.38
C ALA A 30 0.15 13.63 -20.31
N THR A 31 1.36 13.67 -19.71
CA THR A 31 1.76 12.80 -18.60
C THR A 31 1.22 13.24 -17.24
N GLY A 32 0.50 14.36 -17.17
CA GLY A 32 0.04 14.98 -15.94
C GLY A 32 1.10 15.82 -15.21
N ILE A 33 2.33 15.92 -15.75
CA ILE A 33 3.39 16.73 -15.16
C ILE A 33 3.17 18.19 -15.54
N ILE A 34 2.96 19.02 -14.52
CA ILE A 34 2.74 20.47 -14.70
C ILE A 34 4.06 21.19 -14.88
N CYS A 35 5.09 20.86 -14.09
CA CYS A 35 6.42 21.41 -14.23
C CYS A 35 7.48 20.49 -13.60
N ASP A 36 8.68 20.58 -14.16
CA ASP A 36 9.92 19.94 -13.69
C ASP A 36 11.00 20.99 -13.60
N GLN A 37 11.44 21.30 -12.39
CA GLN A 37 12.27 22.44 -12.11
C GLN A 37 13.44 22.12 -11.20
N THR A 38 14.59 22.71 -11.50
CA THR A 38 15.70 22.79 -10.55
C THR A 38 15.50 24.01 -9.67
N ILE A 39 15.58 23.81 -8.37
CA ILE A 39 15.39 24.83 -7.36
C ILE A 39 16.57 24.89 -6.38
N ALA A 40 16.79 26.06 -5.78
CA ALA A 40 17.63 26.23 -4.60
C ALA A 40 16.74 26.69 -3.44
N LEU A 41 17.04 26.19 -2.23
CA LEU A 41 16.33 26.59 -1.02
C LEU A 41 16.77 28.00 -0.62
N ASN A 42 15.84 28.85 -0.19
CA ASN A 42 16.13 30.26 0.20
C ASN A 42 16.36 30.43 1.72
N GLY A 43 15.76 29.58 2.55
CA GLY A 43 15.86 29.74 3.99
C GLY A 43 17.30 29.53 4.49
N HIS A 44 17.81 30.43 5.35
CA HIS A 44 19.17 30.38 5.89
C HIS A 44 19.55 29.01 6.44
N TYR A 45 18.72 28.45 7.33
CA TYR A 45 18.93 27.09 7.89
C TYR A 45 18.81 25.99 6.83
N SER A 46 17.89 26.15 5.88
CA SER A 46 17.70 25.15 4.81
C SER A 46 18.90 25.11 3.88
N GLN A 47 19.48 26.25 3.52
CA GLN A 47 20.69 26.34 2.70
C GLN A 47 21.91 25.77 3.44
N GLN A 48 22.05 26.05 4.73
CA GLN A 48 23.14 25.52 5.54
C GLN A 48 23.11 24.01 5.66
N HIS A 49 21.92 23.42 5.79
CA HIS A 49 21.75 21.97 5.90
C HIS A 49 21.71 21.24 4.57
N TYR A 50 21.30 21.92 3.50
CA TYR A 50 21.23 21.38 2.15
C TYR A 50 21.61 22.45 1.11
N PRO A 51 22.91 22.64 0.85
CA PRO A 51 23.40 23.69 -0.06
C PRO A 51 23.16 23.36 -1.54
N ASP A 52 22.94 22.07 -1.86
CA ASP A 52 22.79 21.62 -3.24
C ASP A 52 21.41 21.92 -3.82
N HIS A 53 21.34 21.84 -5.14
CA HIS A 53 20.08 22.02 -5.85
C HIS A 53 19.16 20.81 -5.66
N LEU A 54 17.86 21.07 -5.62
CA LEU A 54 16.81 20.08 -5.60
C LEU A 54 16.01 20.13 -6.89
N ARG A 55 15.48 19.00 -7.28
CA ARG A 55 14.52 18.90 -8.37
C ARG A 55 13.11 18.92 -7.79
N ARG A 56 12.28 19.86 -8.27
CA ARG A 56 10.88 20.03 -7.90
C ARG A 56 9.99 19.60 -9.05
N ILE A 57 9.19 18.58 -8.86
CA ILE A 57 8.26 18.05 -9.85
C ILE A 57 6.84 18.29 -9.34
N ARG A 58 5.99 18.96 -10.15
CA ARG A 58 4.56 19.14 -9.88
C ARG A 58 3.77 18.21 -10.78
N LEU A 59 3.00 17.31 -10.17
CA LEU A 59 2.15 16.35 -10.85
C LEU A 59 0.68 16.66 -10.53
N ARG A 60 -0.16 16.68 -11.55
CA ARG A 60 -1.61 16.59 -11.38
C ARG A 60 -1.99 15.12 -11.36
N ASP A 61 -2.39 14.65 -10.21
CA ASP A 61 -2.78 13.25 -10.04
C ASP A 61 -4.15 13.01 -10.66
N ALA A 62 -4.23 12.08 -11.62
CA ALA A 62 -5.47 11.79 -12.34
C ALA A 62 -6.54 11.16 -11.44
N GLU A 63 -6.14 10.36 -10.45
CA GLU A 63 -7.07 9.66 -9.55
C GLU A 63 -7.70 10.57 -8.52
N SER A 64 -6.89 11.44 -7.88
CA SER A 64 -7.36 12.32 -6.80
C SER A 64 -7.69 13.74 -7.27
N ALA A 65 -7.42 14.10 -8.53
CA ALA A 65 -7.50 15.44 -9.10
C ALA A 65 -6.66 16.51 -8.34
N LYS A 66 -5.79 16.07 -7.42
CA LYS A 66 -4.94 16.93 -6.59
C LYS A 66 -3.60 17.19 -7.26
N THR A 67 -3.06 18.38 -6.99
CA THR A 67 -1.67 18.69 -7.37
C THR A 67 -0.72 18.22 -6.27
N LEU A 68 0.20 17.34 -6.64
CA LEU A 68 1.26 16.85 -5.77
C LEU A 68 2.58 17.54 -6.16
N VAL A 69 3.38 17.90 -5.17
CA VAL A 69 4.70 18.52 -5.38
C VAL A 69 5.74 17.61 -4.75
N PHE A 70 6.66 17.12 -5.56
CA PHE A 70 7.74 16.24 -5.13
C PHE A 70 9.09 16.97 -5.17
N LEU A 71 9.95 16.61 -4.23
CA LEU A 71 11.35 17.02 -4.18
C LEU A 71 12.23 15.79 -4.26
N SER A 72 13.30 15.90 -5.04
CA SER A 72 14.29 14.84 -5.18
C SER A 72 15.68 15.43 -5.43
N ASN A 73 16.72 14.68 -5.09
CA ASN A 73 18.08 14.95 -5.50
C ASN A 73 18.47 14.14 -6.75
N GLN A 74 17.51 13.43 -7.38
CA GLN A 74 17.74 12.63 -8.57
C GLN A 74 17.34 13.41 -9.82
N PHE A 75 18.33 13.70 -10.68
CA PHE A 75 18.14 14.45 -11.91
C PHE A 75 18.18 13.59 -13.18
N ALA A 76 18.77 12.38 -13.11
CA ALA A 76 18.94 11.52 -14.28
C ALA A 76 17.65 10.79 -14.70
N LEU A 77 16.77 10.44 -13.74
CA LEU A 77 15.55 9.72 -14.05
C LEU A 77 14.46 10.63 -14.61
N PRO A 78 13.59 10.14 -15.50
CA PRO A 78 12.40 10.88 -15.95
C PRO A 78 11.51 11.31 -14.78
N ALA A 79 10.86 12.47 -14.90
CA ALA A 79 9.96 13.00 -13.87
C ALA A 79 8.78 12.05 -13.56
N THR A 80 8.26 11.36 -14.58
CA THR A 80 7.23 10.33 -14.46
C THR A 80 7.67 9.17 -13.57
N THR A 81 8.91 8.71 -13.74
CA THR A 81 9.49 7.63 -12.93
C THR A 81 9.61 8.03 -11.47
N ILE A 82 10.07 9.27 -11.18
CA ILE A 82 10.16 9.79 -9.80
C ILE A 82 8.77 9.85 -9.15
N CYS A 83 7.76 10.32 -9.88
CA CYS A 83 6.39 10.34 -9.40
C CYS A 83 5.84 8.93 -9.13
N ALA A 84 6.12 7.97 -10.02
CA ALA A 84 5.72 6.57 -9.86
C ALA A 84 6.38 5.91 -8.63
N LEU A 85 7.67 6.15 -8.39
CA LEU A 85 8.38 5.67 -7.21
C LEU A 85 7.74 6.19 -5.90
N TYR A 86 7.37 7.47 -5.86
CA TYR A 86 6.68 8.01 -4.70
C TYR A 86 5.30 7.36 -4.49
N LYS A 87 4.52 7.20 -5.56
CA LYS A 87 3.22 6.52 -5.50
C LYS A 87 3.35 5.06 -5.06
N ALA A 88 4.34 4.33 -5.57
CA ALA A 88 4.61 2.96 -5.16
C ALA A 88 4.94 2.85 -3.66
N ARG A 89 5.73 3.78 -3.10
CA ARG A 89 5.98 3.84 -1.67
C ARG A 89 4.70 4.06 -0.85
N TRP A 90 3.78 4.88 -1.37
CA TRP A 90 2.50 5.14 -0.69
C TRP A 90 1.64 3.89 -0.55
N GLN A 91 1.76 2.91 -1.46
CA GLN A 91 1.07 1.63 -1.36
C GLN A 91 1.41 0.88 -0.05
N VAL A 92 2.64 1.02 0.44
CA VAL A 92 3.06 0.42 1.72
C VAL A 92 2.28 1.05 2.89
N GLU A 93 2.05 2.35 2.87
CA GLU A 93 1.26 3.03 3.91
C GLU A 93 -0.21 2.61 3.87
N LEU A 94 -0.78 2.48 2.67
CA LEU A 94 -2.14 1.98 2.47
C LEU A 94 -2.28 0.53 2.95
N PHE A 95 -1.29 -0.31 2.67
CA PHE A 95 -1.22 -1.69 3.16
C PHE A 95 -1.24 -1.76 4.69
N PHE A 96 -0.36 -1.02 5.38
CA PHE A 96 -0.36 -0.99 6.84
C PHE A 96 -1.62 -0.37 7.44
N LYS A 97 -2.20 0.64 6.78
CA LYS A 97 -3.48 1.21 7.17
C LYS A 97 -4.58 0.15 7.11
N TRP A 98 -4.64 -0.60 6.01
CA TRP A 98 -5.61 -1.68 5.82
C TRP A 98 -5.47 -2.76 6.90
N ILE A 99 -4.25 -3.23 7.16
CA ILE A 99 -3.95 -4.21 8.22
C ILE A 99 -4.45 -3.70 9.58
N LYS A 100 -4.13 -2.47 9.96
CA LYS A 100 -4.57 -1.88 11.22
C LYS A 100 -6.09 -1.78 11.34
N GLN A 101 -6.77 -1.47 10.25
CA GLN A 101 -8.21 -1.29 10.23
C GLN A 101 -8.98 -2.63 10.28
N HIS A 102 -8.53 -3.62 9.53
CA HIS A 102 -9.32 -4.84 9.29
C HIS A 102 -8.83 -6.07 10.06
N LEU A 103 -7.54 -6.13 10.42
CA LEU A 103 -7.00 -7.24 11.20
C LEU A 103 -6.85 -6.91 12.70
N ARG A 104 -7.50 -5.82 13.15
CA ARG A 104 -7.58 -5.41 14.56
C ARG A 104 -6.23 -5.31 15.28
N ILE A 105 -5.13 -4.99 14.56
CA ILE A 105 -3.83 -4.73 15.18
C ILE A 105 -3.84 -3.31 15.80
N LYS A 106 -4.83 -3.02 16.62
CA LYS A 106 -4.87 -1.80 17.43
C LYS A 106 -4.22 -2.01 18.80
N ARG A 107 -4.14 -3.25 19.24
CA ARG A 107 -3.54 -3.68 20.51
C ARG A 107 -2.71 -4.93 20.29
N PHE A 108 -1.50 -4.94 20.83
CA PHE A 108 -0.70 -6.16 20.86
C PHE A 108 -1.13 -7.01 22.06
N TYR A 109 -1.30 -8.32 21.83
CA TYR A 109 -1.68 -9.27 22.89
C TYR A 109 -0.54 -9.55 23.85
N GLY A 110 0.70 -9.40 23.39
CA GLY A 110 1.90 -9.58 24.19
C GLY A 110 2.78 -8.34 24.16
N THR A 111 3.55 -8.15 25.24
CA THR A 111 4.49 -7.02 25.39
C THR A 111 5.91 -7.36 24.95
N SER A 112 6.23 -8.66 24.77
CA SER A 112 7.56 -9.06 24.31
C SER A 112 7.75 -8.75 22.83
N GLU A 113 8.97 -8.46 22.43
CA GLU A 113 9.33 -8.16 21.03
C GLU A 113 8.90 -9.30 20.08
N ASN A 114 9.09 -10.56 20.50
CA ASN A 114 8.70 -11.73 19.70
C ASN A 114 7.19 -11.84 19.54
N ALA A 115 6.40 -11.54 20.58
CA ALA A 115 4.94 -11.57 20.50
C ALA A 115 4.43 -10.50 19.54
N VAL A 116 5.00 -9.30 19.56
CA VAL A 116 4.66 -8.21 18.65
C VAL A 116 5.02 -8.58 17.21
N LYS A 117 6.23 -9.10 16.98
CA LYS A 117 6.67 -9.57 15.66
C LYS A 117 5.77 -10.69 15.13
N ALA A 118 5.45 -11.69 15.96
CA ALA A 118 4.56 -12.79 15.57
C ALA A 118 3.18 -12.28 15.15
N GLN A 119 2.58 -11.38 15.90
CA GLN A 119 1.28 -10.81 15.57
C GLN A 119 1.30 -10.04 14.24
N ILE A 120 2.36 -9.27 13.97
CA ILE A 120 2.55 -8.57 12.69
C ILE A 120 2.68 -9.58 11.54
N TRP A 121 3.50 -10.62 11.71
CA TRP A 121 3.69 -11.63 10.67
C TRP A 121 2.40 -12.42 10.37
N ILE A 122 1.63 -12.77 11.39
CA ILE A 122 0.32 -13.43 11.22
C ILE A 122 -0.59 -12.52 10.39
N ALA A 123 -0.68 -11.25 10.71
CA ALA A 123 -1.53 -10.32 9.97
C ALA A 123 -1.10 -10.14 8.51
N VAL A 124 0.20 -10.01 8.26
CA VAL A 124 0.73 -9.96 6.88
C VAL A 124 0.40 -11.23 6.13
N SER A 125 0.58 -12.41 6.76
CA SER A 125 0.27 -13.69 6.15
C SER A 125 -1.22 -13.83 5.79
N VAL A 126 -2.12 -13.45 6.69
CA VAL A 126 -3.57 -13.46 6.43
C VAL A 126 -3.92 -12.54 5.26
N TYR A 127 -3.38 -11.33 5.23
CA TYR A 127 -3.60 -10.41 4.10
C TYR A 127 -3.17 -11.02 2.77
N VAL A 128 -1.95 -11.57 2.73
CA VAL A 128 -1.39 -12.16 1.50
C VAL A 128 -2.21 -13.37 1.06
N LEU A 129 -2.60 -14.25 1.97
CA LEU A 129 -3.43 -15.42 1.65
C LEU A 129 -4.77 -15.01 1.06
N VAL A 130 -5.48 -14.05 1.66
CA VAL A 130 -6.76 -13.56 1.14
C VAL A 130 -6.57 -12.89 -0.23
N ALA A 131 -5.49 -12.13 -0.43
CA ALA A 131 -5.17 -11.53 -1.72
C ALA A 131 -4.86 -12.57 -2.81
N ILE A 132 -4.15 -13.65 -2.46
CA ILE A 132 -3.89 -14.78 -3.36
C ILE A 132 -5.20 -15.47 -3.75
N VAL A 133 -6.08 -15.77 -2.79
CA VAL A 133 -7.39 -16.37 -3.03
C VAL A 133 -8.20 -15.50 -3.98
N LYS A 134 -8.31 -14.18 -3.70
CA LYS A 134 -8.99 -13.24 -4.57
C LYS A 134 -8.47 -13.30 -6.00
N LYS A 135 -7.14 -13.23 -6.17
CA LYS A 135 -6.50 -13.22 -7.48
C LYS A 135 -6.68 -14.55 -8.23
N ARG A 136 -6.49 -15.69 -7.54
CA ARG A 136 -6.59 -17.03 -8.17
C ARG A 136 -8.02 -17.36 -8.59
N LEU A 137 -9.00 -16.98 -7.80
CA LEU A 137 -10.41 -17.26 -8.07
C LEU A 137 -11.10 -16.14 -8.88
N ASN A 138 -10.36 -15.07 -9.22
CA ASN A 138 -10.86 -13.88 -9.94
C ASN A 138 -12.15 -13.32 -9.32
N LEU A 139 -12.12 -13.06 -8.00
CA LEU A 139 -13.28 -12.61 -7.25
C LEU A 139 -13.41 -11.08 -7.28
N ASP A 140 -14.59 -10.56 -7.56
CA ASP A 140 -14.87 -9.11 -7.58
C ASP A 140 -15.04 -8.52 -6.18
N ALA A 141 -15.30 -9.36 -5.16
CA ALA A 141 -15.47 -8.93 -3.78
C ALA A 141 -14.24 -8.21 -3.21
N SER A 142 -14.46 -7.26 -2.29
CA SER A 142 -13.36 -6.58 -1.61
C SER A 142 -12.56 -7.55 -0.72
N LEU A 143 -11.28 -7.27 -0.46
CA LEU A 143 -10.48 -8.08 0.47
C LEU A 143 -11.11 -8.15 1.87
N TYR A 144 -11.77 -7.09 2.30
CA TYR A 144 -12.46 -7.05 3.59
C TYR A 144 -13.67 -7.98 3.62
N THR A 145 -14.49 -7.95 2.57
CA THR A 145 -15.65 -8.84 2.42
C THR A 145 -15.21 -10.31 2.44
N LEU A 146 -14.15 -10.64 1.69
CA LEU A 146 -13.57 -11.98 1.67
C LEU A 146 -13.08 -12.41 3.06
N LEU A 147 -12.40 -11.51 3.77
CA LEU A 147 -11.94 -11.77 5.13
C LEU A 147 -13.10 -12.05 6.08
N GLN A 148 -14.20 -11.28 5.98
CA GLN A 148 -15.39 -11.50 6.80
C GLN A 148 -16.04 -12.87 6.52
N ILE A 149 -16.23 -13.22 5.24
CA ILE A 149 -16.79 -14.52 4.85
C ILE A 149 -15.90 -15.65 5.38
N LEU A 150 -14.60 -15.59 5.13
CA LEU A 150 -13.66 -16.61 5.58
C LEU A 150 -13.59 -16.73 7.11
N SER A 151 -13.78 -15.64 7.85
CA SER A 151 -13.77 -15.68 9.33
C SER A 151 -14.94 -16.46 9.92
N VAL A 152 -16.04 -16.55 9.20
CA VAL A 152 -17.23 -17.30 9.63
C VAL A 152 -17.20 -18.73 9.10
N THR A 153 -16.73 -18.93 7.87
CA THR A 153 -16.78 -20.22 7.15
C THR A 153 -15.50 -21.04 7.27
N LEU A 154 -14.51 -20.59 8.03
CA LEU A 154 -13.17 -21.21 8.09
C LEU A 154 -13.21 -22.71 8.46
N PHE A 155 -14.15 -23.10 9.31
CA PHE A 155 -14.29 -24.47 9.79
C PHE A 155 -15.36 -25.28 9.04
N GLU A 156 -16.02 -24.68 8.06
CA GLU A 156 -17.00 -25.39 7.24
C GLU A 156 -16.31 -26.12 6.10
N LYS A 157 -16.70 -27.39 5.90
CA LYS A 157 -16.20 -28.21 4.79
C LYS A 157 -16.90 -27.84 3.48
N MET A 158 -16.66 -26.61 2.99
CA MET A 158 -17.18 -26.15 1.71
C MET A 158 -16.07 -25.60 0.81
N LEU A 159 -16.32 -25.61 -0.49
CA LEU A 159 -15.39 -24.98 -1.43
C LEU A 159 -15.40 -23.46 -1.22
N ILE A 160 -14.23 -22.86 -1.05
CA ILE A 160 -14.07 -21.41 -0.84
C ILE A 160 -14.83 -20.59 -1.89
N ARG A 161 -14.87 -21.07 -3.14
CA ARG A 161 -15.62 -20.41 -4.21
C ARG A 161 -17.11 -20.33 -3.87
N HIS A 162 -17.72 -21.38 -3.39
CA HIS A 162 -19.14 -21.41 -3.00
C HIS A 162 -19.42 -20.48 -1.81
N ALA A 163 -18.53 -20.47 -0.81
CA ALA A 163 -18.65 -19.59 0.32
C ALA A 163 -18.68 -18.09 -0.09
N VAL A 164 -17.90 -17.74 -1.12
CA VAL A 164 -17.75 -16.34 -1.57
C VAL A 164 -18.82 -15.94 -2.59
N THR A 165 -19.27 -16.84 -3.46
CA THR A 165 -20.26 -16.53 -4.50
C THR A 165 -21.71 -16.63 -4.01
N GLY A 166 -21.94 -17.14 -2.79
CA GLY A 166 -23.29 -17.33 -2.25
C GLY A 166 -24.13 -18.35 -3.02
N THR A 167 -23.54 -19.11 -3.93
CA THR A 167 -24.23 -20.18 -4.62
C THR A 167 -24.44 -21.33 -3.63
N ALA A 168 -25.69 -21.59 -3.26
CA ALA A 168 -26.05 -22.70 -2.42
C ALA A 168 -25.53 -23.99 -3.05
N TYR A 169 -24.73 -24.74 -2.29
CA TYR A 169 -24.31 -26.08 -2.66
C TYR A 169 -25.56 -26.97 -2.63
N LYS A 170 -26.12 -27.29 -3.77
CA LYS A 170 -26.99 -28.46 -3.88
C LYS A 170 -26.06 -29.67 -3.83
N SER A 171 -25.95 -30.29 -2.66
CA SER A 171 -25.32 -31.61 -2.57
C SER A 171 -26.16 -32.59 -3.36
N SER A 172 -25.65 -33.01 -4.50
CA SER A 172 -26.17 -34.11 -5.30
C SER A 172 -25.66 -35.47 -4.79
N ASP A 173 -25.26 -35.56 -3.56
CA ASP A 173 -24.89 -36.80 -2.90
C ASP A 173 -25.63 -36.94 -1.57
N ASP A 174 -26.89 -37.40 -1.67
CA ASP A 174 -27.51 -38.23 -0.64
C ASP A 174 -26.80 -39.62 -0.64
N ALA A 175 -25.53 -39.65 -0.32
CA ALA A 175 -24.79 -40.86 -0.11
C ALA A 175 -24.11 -40.80 1.26
N GLN A 176 -24.80 -41.43 2.22
CA GLN A 176 -24.28 -41.95 3.47
C GLN A 176 -23.50 -40.93 4.33
N CYS A 177 -24.26 -40.25 5.17
CA CYS A 177 -23.77 -39.72 6.41
C CYS A 177 -23.22 -40.85 7.27
N ASN A 178 -21.93 -41.21 7.11
CA ASN A 178 -21.21 -42.05 8.05
C ASN A 178 -20.87 -41.26 9.30
N GLN A 179 -21.89 -40.83 9.98
CA GLN A 179 -21.79 -40.38 11.36
C GLN A 179 -21.80 -41.63 12.20
N LEU A 180 -20.63 -42.17 12.53
CA LEU A 180 -20.50 -43.13 13.60
C LEU A 180 -21.11 -42.51 14.86
N ASN A 181 -22.22 -43.08 15.34
CA ASN A 181 -22.79 -42.74 16.62
C ASN A 181 -21.75 -43.03 17.70
N LEU A 182 -21.10 -41.99 18.18
CA LEU A 182 -20.08 -42.04 19.25
C LEU A 182 -20.68 -42.34 20.62
N PHE A 183 -22.00 -42.39 20.74
CA PHE A 183 -22.73 -42.61 21.98
C PHE A 183 -23.87 -43.65 21.75
N ALA A 184 -23.48 -44.85 21.49
CA ALA A 184 -24.37 -46.02 21.69
C ALA A 184 -23.88 -46.72 22.94
N PHE A 185 -24.45 -46.40 24.08
CA PHE A 185 -24.49 -47.25 25.29
C PHE A 185 -25.86 -47.84 25.43
#